data_1679057efa9f12732a79918fdf43bb85
#
_entry.id   1679057efa9f12732a79918fdf43bb85
#
_cell.length_a   1.000
_cell.length_b   1.000
_cell.length_c   1.000
_cell.angle_alpha   90.00
_cell.angle_beta   90.00
_cell.angle_gamma   90.00
#
_symmetry.space_group_name_H-M   'P 1'
#
loop_
_entity.id
_entity.type
_entity.pdbx_description
1 polymer ?
#
loop_
_entity_poly.entity_id
_entity_poly.type
_entity_poly.pdbx_seq_one_letter_code
_entity_poly.pdbx_strand_id
1 'polypeptide(L)'
;MDIVERLRSVCREVSTDLDDLEASARDRWPMAAAVARPPDAVARPSCAGEVAAVLAACSDARVPVTPAGGRSGVCGGAMPVHGGVVLDLRALAGVAWVDDASLQAEAGAGTLGDALQSQLSAEGLTLGHRPQSVAISTVGGWVACRSAGQYSTRYGKIEDMVVGLEVALADGRVIRTGGAPRAATGPDLTALFLGSEGTLGAVTSVRLRLHPAPPVERRAGYAFDTFAAGIEACRRTLRRGARPAVLRLYDRAESEQSFGRGDNVLVVLDEGDRLLVKATMAVVDEECSAADGRAVGAEPVDRWLAHRDDTPDLEGLARQGIVGDTMEVAAPWSALGGLHQHTVSSVAAVPGTVWTSAHVSHAYGDGACLYVSLAGRGPDWYVTAWDAAAGAVLAHGGALSHHHGIGLAKARFLPIALGAAHGVLADVKRALDPAGVLNPGKLGLPDPFGPVAWPAG
;
A
#
# COMPACT_ATOMS: atom_id res chain seq x y z
N MET A 1 7.65 4.10 -37.93
CA MET A 1 8.17 5.06 -36.93
C MET A 1 8.46 4.26 -35.70
N ASP A 2 9.67 4.30 -35.22
CA ASP A 2 10.07 3.67 -33.96
C ASP A 2 9.24 4.24 -32.81
N ILE A 3 8.96 3.42 -31.78
CA ILE A 3 8.13 3.86 -30.63
C ILE A 3 8.73 5.07 -29.93
N VAL A 4 10.04 5.17 -29.81
CA VAL A 4 10.73 6.29 -29.16
C VAL A 4 10.51 7.60 -29.92
N GLU A 5 10.61 7.57 -31.27
CA GLU A 5 10.31 8.75 -32.10
C GLU A 5 8.86 9.18 -31.96
N ARG A 6 7.92 8.21 -31.93
CA ARG A 6 6.51 8.48 -31.73
C ARG A 6 6.25 9.10 -30.34
N LEU A 7 6.87 8.59 -29.29
CA LEU A 7 6.75 9.15 -27.95
C LEU A 7 7.28 10.58 -27.88
N ARG A 8 8.44 10.87 -28.51
CA ARG A 8 9.00 12.24 -28.56
C ARG A 8 8.10 13.24 -29.28
N SER A 9 7.19 12.79 -30.14
CA SER A 9 6.23 13.67 -30.80
C SER A 9 5.00 14.02 -29.94
N VAL A 10 4.73 13.27 -28.88
CA VAL A 10 3.51 13.40 -28.06
C VAL A 10 3.78 13.64 -26.57
N CYS A 11 5.03 13.50 -26.13
CA CYS A 11 5.44 13.70 -24.74
C CYS A 11 6.67 14.60 -24.69
N ARG A 12 6.62 15.58 -23.80
CA ARG A 12 7.66 16.62 -23.67
C ARG A 12 9.05 16.04 -23.35
N GLU A 13 9.11 15.02 -22.51
CA GLU A 13 10.36 14.41 -22.05
C GLU A 13 10.32 12.90 -22.23
N VAL A 14 11.26 12.39 -23.07
CA VAL A 14 11.45 10.96 -23.30
C VAL A 14 12.94 10.65 -23.21
N SER A 15 13.32 9.88 -22.22
CA SER A 15 14.70 9.45 -21.99
C SER A 15 14.96 8.07 -22.53
N THR A 16 16.15 7.87 -23.09
CA THR A 16 16.75 6.59 -23.48
C THR A 16 18.15 6.44 -22.88
N ASP A 17 18.48 7.26 -21.90
CA ASP A 17 19.74 7.21 -21.18
C ASP A 17 19.80 5.94 -20.33
N LEU A 18 20.92 5.22 -20.39
CA LEU A 18 21.06 3.90 -19.76
C LEU A 18 20.92 3.96 -18.24
N ASP A 19 21.49 4.97 -17.59
CA ASP A 19 21.41 5.11 -16.13
C ASP A 19 19.97 5.35 -15.70
N ASP A 20 19.22 6.13 -16.48
CA ASP A 20 17.81 6.40 -16.24
C ASP A 20 16.91 5.16 -16.50
N LEU A 21 17.21 4.39 -17.52
CA LEU A 21 16.53 3.11 -17.79
C LEU A 21 16.77 2.11 -16.64
N GLU A 22 18.00 1.97 -16.16
CA GLU A 22 18.35 1.09 -15.05
C GLU A 22 17.68 1.55 -13.74
N ALA A 23 17.69 2.84 -13.43
CA ALA A 23 17.01 3.42 -12.28
C ALA A 23 15.50 3.21 -12.31
N SER A 24 14.93 3.08 -13.52
CA SER A 24 13.49 2.89 -13.74
C SER A 24 13.07 1.41 -13.77
N ALA A 25 14.03 0.46 -13.74
CA ALA A 25 13.77 -0.98 -13.86
C ALA A 25 13.23 -1.62 -12.57
N ARG A 26 13.37 -0.95 -11.41
CA ARG A 26 13.13 -1.55 -10.09
C ARG A 26 12.23 -0.68 -9.22
N ASP A 27 11.50 -1.33 -8.33
CA ASP A 27 10.93 -0.76 -7.12
C ASP A 27 11.72 -1.26 -5.87
N ARG A 28 11.11 -1.21 -4.68
CA ARG A 28 11.77 -1.63 -3.42
C ARG A 28 11.48 -3.07 -3.01
N TRP A 29 10.94 -3.88 -3.89
CA TRP A 29 10.73 -5.29 -3.62
C TRP A 29 12.08 -6.01 -3.39
N PRO A 30 12.24 -6.82 -2.31
CA PRO A 30 13.51 -7.50 -2.03
C PRO A 30 14.05 -8.37 -3.16
N MET A 31 13.14 -8.93 -3.99
CA MET A 31 13.50 -9.77 -5.13
C MET A 31 13.57 -9.03 -6.46
N ALA A 32 13.44 -7.71 -6.46
CA ALA A 32 13.43 -6.91 -7.70
C ALA A 32 14.62 -7.19 -8.61
N ALA A 33 15.82 -7.38 -8.06
CA ALA A 33 17.03 -7.65 -8.84
C ALA A 33 16.97 -8.96 -9.64
N ALA A 34 16.20 -9.96 -9.18
CA ALA A 34 16.08 -11.26 -9.85
C ALA A 34 15.23 -11.23 -11.13
N VAL A 35 14.34 -10.23 -11.27
CA VAL A 35 13.38 -10.13 -12.38
C VAL A 35 13.43 -8.78 -13.11
N ALA A 36 14.30 -7.86 -12.68
CA ALA A 36 14.40 -6.53 -13.27
C ALA A 36 14.78 -6.62 -14.75
N ARG A 37 14.07 -5.84 -15.57
CA ARG A 37 14.40 -5.57 -16.98
C ARG A 37 14.38 -4.06 -17.18
N PRO A 38 15.44 -3.44 -17.70
CA PRO A 38 15.37 -2.04 -18.10
C PRO A 38 14.28 -1.84 -19.17
N PRO A 39 13.53 -0.74 -19.13
CA PRO A 39 12.61 -0.37 -20.20
C PRO A 39 13.41 0.07 -21.45
N ASP A 40 12.73 0.20 -22.59
CA ASP A 40 13.31 0.76 -23.81
C ASP A 40 13.33 2.29 -23.78
N ALA A 41 12.40 2.89 -23.02
CA ALA A 41 12.32 4.34 -22.81
C ALA A 41 11.60 4.68 -21.51
N VAL A 42 11.89 5.88 -20.98
CA VAL A 42 11.15 6.52 -19.87
C VAL A 42 10.47 7.77 -20.42
N ALA A 43 9.12 7.78 -20.38
CA ALA A 43 8.32 8.96 -20.75
C ALA A 43 7.87 9.70 -19.49
N ARG A 44 8.09 11.03 -19.45
CA ARG A 44 7.73 11.90 -18.31
C ARG A 44 6.74 12.96 -18.76
N PRO A 45 5.45 12.64 -18.82
CA PRO A 45 4.41 13.56 -19.22
C PRO A 45 4.22 14.67 -18.18
N SER A 46 3.93 15.87 -18.65
CA SER A 46 3.68 17.06 -17.84
C SER A 46 2.19 17.34 -17.59
N CYS A 47 1.29 16.66 -18.31
CA CYS A 47 -0.16 16.79 -18.18
C CYS A 47 -0.90 15.51 -18.56
N ALA A 48 -2.18 15.42 -18.20
CA ALA A 48 -3.03 14.28 -18.51
C ALA A 48 -3.15 14.01 -20.02
N GLY A 49 -3.10 15.06 -20.86
CA GLY A 49 -3.13 14.92 -22.31
C GLY A 49 -1.89 14.18 -22.86
N GLU A 50 -0.70 14.48 -22.34
CA GLU A 50 0.52 13.75 -22.72
C GLU A 50 0.48 12.30 -22.22
N VAL A 51 -0.04 12.04 -21.01
CA VAL A 51 -0.26 10.67 -20.52
C VAL A 51 -1.14 9.88 -21.49
N ALA A 52 -2.28 10.45 -21.86
CA ALA A 52 -3.23 9.84 -22.78
C ALA A 52 -2.62 9.55 -24.15
N ALA A 53 -1.84 10.50 -24.70
CA ALA A 53 -1.17 10.35 -25.98
C ALA A 53 -0.08 9.25 -25.95
N VAL A 54 0.71 9.17 -24.87
CA VAL A 54 1.68 8.08 -24.66
C VAL A 54 0.99 6.73 -24.60
N LEU A 55 -0.10 6.60 -23.82
CA LEU A 55 -0.86 5.35 -23.69
C LEU A 55 -1.44 4.90 -25.04
N ALA A 56 -2.07 5.82 -25.79
CA ALA A 56 -2.59 5.54 -27.13
C ALA A 56 -1.46 5.08 -28.08
N ALA A 57 -0.31 5.76 -28.07
CA ALA A 57 0.83 5.41 -28.90
C ALA A 57 1.35 4.00 -28.59
N CYS A 58 1.46 3.64 -27.31
CA CYS A 58 1.89 2.32 -26.86
C CYS A 58 0.84 1.24 -27.20
N SER A 59 -0.46 1.55 -27.03
CA SER A 59 -1.56 0.63 -27.38
C SER A 59 -1.57 0.30 -28.88
N ASP A 60 -1.48 1.31 -29.73
CA ASP A 60 -1.42 1.15 -31.18
C ASP A 60 -0.20 0.33 -31.64
N ALA A 61 0.95 0.58 -31.00
CA ALA A 61 2.21 -0.11 -31.31
C ALA A 61 2.33 -1.48 -30.62
N ARG A 62 1.41 -1.84 -29.72
CA ARG A 62 1.47 -3.02 -28.85
C ARG A 62 2.78 -3.08 -28.05
N VAL A 63 3.20 -1.96 -27.50
CA VAL A 63 4.38 -1.85 -26.63
C VAL A 63 3.93 -1.82 -25.18
N PRO A 64 4.49 -2.67 -24.28
CA PRO A 64 4.12 -2.65 -22.88
C PRO A 64 4.45 -1.31 -22.24
N VAL A 65 3.56 -0.81 -21.35
CA VAL A 65 3.75 0.43 -20.63
C VAL A 65 3.50 0.21 -19.14
N THR A 66 4.47 0.61 -18.31
CA THR A 66 4.42 0.48 -16.86
C THR A 66 4.28 1.86 -16.24
N PRO A 67 3.09 2.24 -15.73
CA PRO A 67 2.93 3.46 -14.95
C PRO A 67 3.73 3.40 -13.64
N ALA A 68 4.44 4.48 -13.33
CA ALA A 68 5.26 4.58 -12.13
C ALA A 68 5.13 5.96 -11.48
N GLY A 69 5.03 5.97 -10.16
CA GLY A 69 5.18 7.16 -9.33
C GLY A 69 6.54 7.16 -8.61
N GLY A 70 6.55 7.22 -7.28
CA GLY A 70 7.77 7.20 -6.47
C GLY A 70 8.51 5.87 -6.42
N ARG A 71 7.98 4.81 -7.02
CA ARG A 71 8.55 3.45 -6.98
C ARG A 71 8.89 2.96 -5.58
N SER A 72 8.12 3.40 -4.59
CA SER A 72 8.25 3.02 -3.18
C SER A 72 7.62 1.66 -2.85
N GLY A 73 6.92 1.04 -3.80
CA GLY A 73 6.25 -0.24 -3.64
C GLY A 73 7.25 -1.39 -3.38
N VAL A 74 6.77 -2.41 -2.64
CA VAL A 74 7.57 -3.56 -2.19
C VAL A 74 7.07 -4.89 -2.76
N CYS A 75 6.26 -4.85 -3.83
CA CYS A 75 5.68 -6.04 -4.45
C CYS A 75 5.97 -6.18 -5.95
N GLY A 76 6.86 -5.35 -6.52
CA GLY A 76 7.17 -5.39 -7.96
C GLY A 76 6.09 -4.74 -8.84
N GLY A 77 5.18 -3.93 -8.29
CA GLY A 77 4.05 -3.33 -9.01
C GLY A 77 4.45 -2.32 -10.08
N ALA A 78 5.56 -1.60 -9.90
CA ALA A 78 6.06 -0.58 -10.82
C ALA A 78 7.27 -1.05 -11.66
N MET A 79 7.46 -2.35 -11.83
CA MET A 79 8.59 -2.93 -12.57
C MET A 79 8.20 -3.26 -14.02
N PRO A 80 8.97 -2.80 -15.02
CA PRO A 80 8.71 -3.04 -16.46
C PRO A 80 9.20 -4.41 -16.91
N VAL A 81 8.59 -5.50 -16.41
CA VAL A 81 9.05 -6.88 -16.60
C VAL A 81 9.11 -7.37 -18.05
N HIS A 82 8.50 -6.66 -18.97
CA HIS A 82 8.57 -6.91 -20.41
C HIS A 82 9.34 -5.84 -21.19
N GLY A 83 10.13 -5.00 -20.50
CA GLY A 83 10.75 -3.84 -21.14
C GLY A 83 9.70 -2.78 -21.52
N GLY A 84 9.75 -2.27 -22.75
CA GLY A 84 8.81 -1.27 -23.24
C GLY A 84 9.00 0.10 -22.60
N VAL A 85 7.91 0.76 -22.20
CA VAL A 85 7.94 2.15 -21.72
C VAL A 85 7.61 2.23 -20.24
N VAL A 86 8.47 2.88 -19.45
CA VAL A 86 8.07 3.36 -18.12
C VAL A 86 7.43 4.73 -18.28
N LEU A 87 6.19 4.85 -17.80
CA LEU A 87 5.43 6.10 -17.77
C LEU A 87 5.61 6.73 -16.37
N ASP A 88 6.59 7.60 -16.24
CA ASP A 88 6.94 8.26 -14.99
C ASP A 88 6.03 9.47 -14.73
N LEU A 89 5.10 9.31 -13.80
CA LEU A 89 4.05 10.30 -13.52
C LEU A 89 4.45 11.36 -12.48
N ARG A 90 5.70 11.37 -12.01
CA ARG A 90 6.15 12.28 -10.94
C ARG A 90 6.09 13.76 -11.34
N ALA A 91 6.14 14.08 -12.62
CA ALA A 91 5.97 15.46 -13.09
C ALA A 91 4.53 15.99 -12.94
N LEU A 92 3.53 15.11 -12.76
CA LEU A 92 2.15 15.51 -12.46
C LEU A 92 1.99 15.84 -10.96
N ALA A 93 2.78 16.79 -10.46
CA ALA A 93 2.85 17.12 -9.04
C ALA A 93 2.18 18.47 -8.72
N GLY A 94 1.82 18.62 -7.46
CA GLY A 94 1.25 19.85 -6.90
C GLY A 94 -0.22 19.71 -6.50
N VAL A 95 -0.68 20.62 -5.64
CA VAL A 95 -2.08 20.76 -5.24
C VAL A 95 -2.71 21.82 -6.16
N ALA A 96 -3.73 21.41 -6.92
CA ALA A 96 -4.40 22.29 -7.87
C ALA A 96 -5.33 23.29 -7.16
N TRP A 97 -6.02 22.85 -6.14
CA TRP A 97 -6.90 23.65 -5.27
C TRP A 97 -7.16 22.98 -3.95
N VAL A 98 -7.54 23.79 -2.96
CA VAL A 98 -8.06 23.39 -1.64
C VAL A 98 -9.41 24.08 -1.41
N ASP A 99 -10.41 23.32 -0.99
CA ASP A 99 -11.74 23.81 -0.58
C ASP A 99 -11.93 23.52 0.91
N ASP A 100 -11.66 24.51 1.75
CA ASP A 100 -11.81 24.42 3.21
C ASP A 100 -13.27 24.21 3.63
N ALA A 101 -14.23 24.81 2.90
CA ALA A 101 -15.64 24.66 3.23
C ALA A 101 -16.15 23.23 3.05
N SER A 102 -15.66 22.53 2.03
CA SER A 102 -16.03 21.14 1.74
C SER A 102 -15.01 20.14 2.28
N LEU A 103 -13.90 20.60 2.86
CA LEU A 103 -12.77 19.79 3.31
C LEU A 103 -12.29 18.85 2.18
N GLN A 104 -11.95 19.44 1.04
CA GLN A 104 -11.46 18.71 -0.13
C GLN A 104 -10.25 19.40 -0.75
N ALA A 105 -9.40 18.62 -1.41
CA ALA A 105 -8.34 19.12 -2.28
C ALA A 105 -8.22 18.26 -3.54
N GLU A 106 -7.68 18.83 -4.61
CA GLU A 106 -7.25 18.06 -5.79
C GLU A 106 -5.74 18.17 -5.94
N ALA A 107 -5.08 17.01 -6.00
CA ALA A 107 -3.63 16.91 -6.17
C ALA A 107 -3.28 16.08 -7.39
N GLY A 108 -2.22 16.46 -8.10
CA GLY A 108 -1.65 15.68 -9.17
C GLY A 108 -1.13 14.31 -8.64
N ALA A 109 -1.26 13.27 -9.45
CA ALA A 109 -0.89 11.91 -9.06
C ALA A 109 0.59 11.75 -8.69
N GLY A 110 1.47 12.59 -9.23
CA GLY A 110 2.91 12.61 -8.95
C GLY A 110 3.30 13.36 -7.67
N THR A 111 2.36 13.97 -6.95
CA THR A 111 2.64 14.70 -5.72
C THR A 111 3.17 13.76 -4.64
N LEU A 112 4.34 14.08 -4.07
CA LEU A 112 4.90 13.35 -2.93
C LEU A 112 4.09 13.62 -1.66
N GLY A 113 4.03 12.62 -0.77
CA GLY A 113 3.21 12.69 0.43
C GLY A 113 3.60 13.82 1.38
N ASP A 114 4.88 14.02 1.64
CA ASP A 114 5.35 15.11 2.50
C ASP A 114 5.07 16.49 1.88
N ALA A 115 5.18 16.62 0.57
CA ALA A 115 4.86 17.87 -0.14
C ALA A 115 3.35 18.19 -0.04
N LEU A 116 2.48 17.18 -0.22
CA LEU A 116 1.05 17.33 -0.02
C LEU A 116 0.73 17.74 1.42
N GLN A 117 1.25 17.01 2.41
CA GLN A 117 0.97 17.30 3.82
C GLN A 117 1.47 18.68 4.22
N SER A 118 2.64 19.11 3.73
CA SER A 118 3.18 20.46 3.98
C SER A 118 2.25 21.56 3.48
N GLN A 119 1.72 21.41 2.26
CA GLN A 119 0.79 22.38 1.69
C GLN A 119 -0.54 22.42 2.47
N LEU A 120 -1.09 21.26 2.83
CA LEU A 120 -2.32 21.19 3.61
C LEU A 120 -2.14 21.78 5.03
N SER A 121 -0.99 21.54 5.65
CA SER A 121 -0.69 22.06 6.99
C SER A 121 -0.62 23.58 7.01
N ALA A 122 -0.18 24.22 5.94
CA ALA A 122 -0.18 25.67 5.80
C ALA A 122 -1.59 26.29 5.83
N GLU A 123 -2.59 25.48 5.42
CA GLU A 123 -4.03 25.84 5.46
C GLU A 123 -4.73 25.36 6.74
N GLY A 124 -3.99 24.81 7.72
CA GLY A 124 -4.57 24.26 8.95
C GLY A 124 -5.32 22.93 8.74
N LEU A 125 -4.99 22.20 7.66
CA LEU A 125 -5.64 20.97 7.26
C LEU A 125 -4.67 19.78 7.26
N THR A 126 -5.21 18.57 7.26
CA THR A 126 -4.47 17.32 7.10
C THR A 126 -5.25 16.31 6.27
N LEU A 127 -4.55 15.44 5.55
CA LEU A 127 -5.14 14.26 4.95
C LEU A 127 -5.29 13.12 5.98
N GLY A 128 -4.47 13.10 7.03
CA GLY A 128 -4.39 11.98 7.98
C GLY A 128 -3.75 10.71 7.40
N HIS A 129 -3.31 10.75 6.14
CA HIS A 129 -2.69 9.62 5.45
C HIS A 129 -1.16 9.75 5.50
N ARG A 130 -0.54 8.97 6.38
CA ARG A 130 0.92 8.94 6.55
C ARG A 130 1.45 7.51 6.45
N PRO A 131 1.66 6.95 5.25
CA PRO A 131 2.37 5.69 5.11
C PRO A 131 3.83 5.85 5.53
N GLN A 132 4.51 4.75 5.89
CA GLN A 132 5.93 4.76 6.24
C GLN A 132 6.79 5.36 5.11
N SER A 133 6.38 5.16 3.86
CA SER A 133 7.05 5.67 2.65
C SER A 133 6.66 7.10 2.26
N VAL A 134 6.03 7.89 3.14
CA VAL A 134 5.42 9.19 2.81
C VAL A 134 6.36 10.15 2.07
N ALA A 135 7.65 10.16 2.42
CA ALA A 135 8.66 11.02 1.81
C ALA A 135 8.96 10.67 0.34
N ILE A 136 8.73 9.43 -0.08
CA ILE A 136 9.11 8.92 -1.40
C ILE A 136 7.93 8.37 -2.21
N SER A 137 6.76 8.22 -1.60
CA SER A 137 5.57 7.72 -2.28
C SER A 137 4.73 8.88 -2.83
N THR A 138 4.00 8.61 -3.91
CA THR A 138 3.16 9.60 -4.58
C THR A 138 1.67 9.30 -4.36
N VAL A 139 0.84 10.33 -4.43
CA VAL A 139 -0.62 10.23 -4.27
C VAL A 139 -1.24 9.22 -5.25
N GLY A 140 -0.83 9.22 -6.52
CA GLY A 140 -1.28 8.24 -7.50
C GLY A 140 -0.83 6.81 -7.18
N GLY A 141 0.37 6.65 -6.62
CA GLY A 141 0.87 5.36 -6.14
C GLY A 141 0.04 4.83 -4.97
N TRP A 142 -0.38 5.70 -4.03
CA TRP A 142 -1.28 5.31 -2.94
C TRP A 142 -2.60 4.75 -3.46
N VAL A 143 -3.22 5.46 -4.42
CA VAL A 143 -4.47 5.03 -5.07
C VAL A 143 -4.28 3.68 -5.78
N ALA A 144 -3.20 3.54 -6.54
CA ALA A 144 -2.90 2.34 -7.31
C ALA A 144 -2.77 1.07 -6.44
N CYS A 145 -2.23 1.18 -5.21
CA CYS A 145 -2.02 0.05 -4.31
C CYS A 145 -3.04 -0.05 -3.16
N ARG A 146 -4.02 0.87 -3.04
CA ARG A 146 -4.90 0.98 -1.88
C ARG A 146 -4.12 1.12 -0.58
N SER A 147 -3.16 2.03 -0.54
CA SER A 147 -2.25 2.20 0.59
C SER A 147 -2.97 2.56 1.90
N ALA A 148 -2.35 2.23 3.03
CA ALA A 148 -2.78 2.63 4.36
C ALA A 148 -1.75 3.54 5.01
N GLY A 149 -2.21 4.61 5.62
CA GLY A 149 -1.41 5.43 6.52
C GLY A 149 -1.38 4.85 7.94
N GLN A 150 -0.36 5.20 8.71
CA GLN A 150 -0.20 4.72 10.09
C GLN A 150 -1.35 5.14 11.01
N TYR A 151 -2.12 6.17 10.62
CA TYR A 151 -3.29 6.69 11.35
C TYR A 151 -4.63 6.18 10.82
N SER A 152 -4.63 5.08 10.06
CA SER A 152 -5.81 4.60 9.32
C SER A 152 -6.95 4.11 10.22
N THR A 153 -6.72 3.80 11.49
CA THR A 153 -7.79 3.42 12.43
C THR A 153 -8.79 4.58 12.60
N ARG A 154 -8.32 5.83 12.63
CA ARG A 154 -9.17 7.02 12.66
C ARG A 154 -9.57 7.50 11.27
N TYR A 155 -8.59 7.70 10.40
CA TYR A 155 -8.78 8.41 9.13
C TYR A 155 -9.18 7.51 7.97
N GLY A 156 -9.09 6.19 8.15
CA GLY A 156 -9.29 5.23 7.07
C GLY A 156 -8.04 5.03 6.21
N LYS A 157 -8.19 4.27 5.14
CA LYS A 157 -7.18 4.06 4.09
C LYS A 157 -7.40 5.06 2.96
N ILE A 158 -6.54 5.03 1.95
CA ILE A 158 -6.67 5.95 0.81
C ILE A 158 -8.04 5.83 0.11
N GLU A 159 -8.62 4.63 0.03
CA GLU A 159 -9.94 4.40 -0.56
C GLU A 159 -11.07 5.12 0.19
N ASP A 160 -10.92 5.38 1.49
CA ASP A 160 -11.87 6.13 2.29
C ASP A 160 -11.74 7.65 2.09
N MET A 161 -10.59 8.09 1.60
CA MET A 161 -10.24 9.50 1.42
C MET A 161 -10.49 9.99 -0.01
N VAL A 162 -10.38 9.11 -1.02
CA VAL A 162 -10.59 9.47 -2.42
C VAL A 162 -12.06 9.76 -2.69
N VAL A 163 -12.35 10.94 -3.24
CA VAL A 163 -13.70 11.36 -3.67
C VAL A 163 -13.85 11.44 -5.19
N GLY A 164 -12.76 11.35 -5.92
CA GLY A 164 -12.76 11.32 -7.38
C GLY A 164 -11.36 11.19 -7.96
N LEU A 165 -11.29 10.75 -9.19
CA LEU A 165 -10.04 10.54 -9.93
C LEU A 165 -10.15 11.15 -11.32
N GLU A 166 -9.01 11.57 -11.86
CA GLU A 166 -8.80 11.72 -13.29
C GLU A 166 -7.88 10.58 -13.75
N VAL A 167 -8.28 9.88 -14.80
CA VAL A 167 -7.60 8.66 -15.27
C VAL A 167 -7.47 8.70 -16.79
N ALA A 168 -6.27 8.46 -17.30
CA ALA A 168 -6.00 8.20 -18.70
C ALA A 168 -6.10 6.69 -18.99
N LEU A 169 -6.89 6.32 -20.00
CA LEU A 169 -7.11 4.94 -20.43
C LEU A 169 -6.16 4.54 -21.56
N ALA A 170 -6.06 3.24 -21.84
CA ALA A 170 -5.18 2.69 -22.86
C ALA A 170 -5.46 3.23 -24.28
N ASP A 171 -6.71 3.60 -24.56
CA ASP A 171 -7.16 4.15 -25.85
C ASP A 171 -6.96 5.66 -25.99
N GLY A 172 -6.34 6.31 -25.00
CA GLY A 172 -6.09 7.77 -25.01
C GLY A 172 -7.24 8.62 -24.49
N ARG A 173 -8.36 8.05 -24.05
CA ARG A 173 -9.39 8.82 -23.36
C ARG A 173 -8.93 9.22 -21.97
N VAL A 174 -9.28 10.45 -21.57
CA VAL A 174 -9.17 10.89 -20.18
C VAL A 174 -10.58 10.98 -19.59
N ILE A 175 -10.79 10.33 -18.47
CA ILE A 175 -12.08 10.31 -17.77
C ILE A 175 -11.94 10.93 -16.39
N ARG A 176 -13.05 11.48 -15.86
CA ARG A 176 -13.16 11.90 -14.46
C ARG A 176 -14.25 11.07 -13.77
N THR A 177 -13.96 10.61 -12.56
CA THR A 177 -14.88 9.85 -11.73
C THR A 177 -15.20 10.61 -10.45
N GLY A 178 -16.26 10.23 -9.75
CA GLY A 178 -16.66 10.85 -8.49
C GLY A 178 -17.14 12.29 -8.66
N GLY A 179 -16.98 13.10 -7.62
CA GLY A 179 -17.29 14.53 -7.63
C GLY A 179 -18.22 14.94 -6.51
N ALA A 180 -19.53 14.71 -6.64
CA ALA A 180 -20.49 15.01 -5.58
C ALA A 180 -20.46 13.94 -4.47
N PRO A 181 -20.54 14.32 -3.18
CA PRO A 181 -20.55 13.36 -2.10
C PRO A 181 -21.81 12.49 -2.14
N ARG A 182 -21.64 11.18 -1.91
CA ARG A 182 -22.74 10.20 -1.82
C ARG A 182 -23.64 10.14 -3.06
N ALA A 183 -23.09 10.40 -4.26
CA ALA A 183 -23.84 10.33 -5.50
C ALA A 183 -24.29 8.89 -5.81
N ALA A 184 -25.56 8.72 -6.21
CA ALA A 184 -26.15 7.45 -6.62
C ALA A 184 -26.40 7.42 -8.13
N THR A 185 -25.36 7.71 -8.94
CA THR A 185 -25.44 7.86 -10.40
C THR A 185 -24.87 6.66 -11.15
N GLY A 186 -25.19 5.46 -10.70
CA GLY A 186 -24.68 4.20 -11.22
C GLY A 186 -23.58 3.59 -10.34
N PRO A 187 -22.89 2.54 -10.82
CA PRO A 187 -21.76 1.95 -10.13
C PRO A 187 -20.62 2.95 -9.90
N ASP A 188 -19.95 2.82 -8.78
CA ASP A 188 -18.80 3.69 -8.44
C ASP A 188 -17.57 3.32 -9.30
N LEU A 189 -17.35 4.12 -10.34
CA LEU A 189 -16.18 3.97 -11.20
C LEU A 189 -14.86 4.38 -10.52
N THR A 190 -14.91 5.18 -9.45
CA THR A 190 -13.72 5.52 -8.65
C THR A 190 -13.15 4.25 -8.02
N ALA A 191 -14.02 3.43 -7.44
CA ALA A 191 -13.64 2.16 -6.82
C ALA A 191 -12.98 1.17 -7.80
N LEU A 192 -13.29 1.26 -9.10
CA LEU A 192 -12.70 0.40 -10.13
C LEU A 192 -11.18 0.60 -10.28
N PHE A 193 -10.71 1.84 -10.11
CA PHE A 193 -9.29 2.16 -10.29
C PHE A 193 -8.49 2.08 -8.99
N LEU A 194 -9.14 2.05 -7.83
CA LEU A 194 -8.49 1.85 -6.54
C LEU A 194 -7.92 0.44 -6.44
N GLY A 195 -6.60 0.32 -6.31
CA GLY A 195 -5.90 -0.97 -6.27
C GLY A 195 -5.71 -1.64 -7.63
N SER A 196 -5.95 -0.92 -8.73
CA SER A 196 -5.74 -1.45 -10.09
C SER A 196 -4.26 -1.56 -10.50
N GLU A 197 -3.35 -1.02 -9.72
CA GLU A 197 -1.89 -1.05 -9.93
C GLU A 197 -1.48 -0.64 -11.36
N GLY A 198 -2.21 0.32 -11.96
CA GLY A 198 -1.93 0.80 -13.31
C GLY A 198 -2.34 -0.17 -14.43
N THR A 199 -3.02 -1.27 -14.13
CA THR A 199 -3.46 -2.25 -15.15
C THR A 199 -4.72 -1.83 -15.91
N LEU A 200 -5.53 -0.94 -15.36
CA LEU A 200 -6.80 -0.49 -15.95
C LEU A 200 -6.75 0.94 -16.50
N GLY A 201 -5.72 1.72 -16.14
CA GLY A 201 -5.51 3.10 -16.54
C GLY A 201 -4.42 3.73 -15.69
N ALA A 202 -3.94 4.92 -16.10
CA ALA A 202 -2.99 5.72 -15.36
C ALA A 202 -3.71 6.89 -14.67
N VAL A 203 -3.67 6.93 -13.33
CA VAL A 203 -4.23 8.04 -12.55
C VAL A 203 -3.37 9.28 -12.74
N THR A 204 -3.98 10.40 -13.12
CA THR A 204 -3.31 11.67 -13.38
C THR A 204 -3.60 12.73 -12.33
N SER A 205 -4.79 12.71 -11.70
CA SER A 205 -5.18 13.58 -10.61
C SER A 205 -6.09 12.86 -9.62
N VAL A 206 -6.04 13.27 -8.35
CA VAL A 206 -6.81 12.67 -7.24
C VAL A 206 -7.48 13.77 -6.45
N ARG A 207 -8.80 13.68 -6.29
CA ARG A 207 -9.56 14.49 -5.34
C ARG A 207 -9.69 13.76 -4.02
N LEU A 208 -9.30 14.44 -2.95
CA LEU A 208 -9.14 13.89 -1.61
C LEU A 208 -10.04 14.61 -0.60
N ARG A 209 -10.58 13.85 0.34
CA ARG A 209 -11.24 14.38 1.54
C ARG A 209 -10.19 14.72 2.58
N LEU A 210 -10.35 15.87 3.23
CA LEU A 210 -9.44 16.40 4.23
C LEU A 210 -10.08 16.41 5.62
N HIS A 211 -9.25 16.72 6.62
CA HIS A 211 -9.64 16.94 8.00
C HIS A 211 -8.98 18.22 8.51
N PRO A 212 -9.58 18.92 9.50
CA PRO A 212 -8.86 19.95 10.25
C PRO A 212 -7.60 19.37 10.91
N ALA A 213 -6.52 20.14 10.94
CA ALA A 213 -5.31 19.73 11.65
C ALA A 213 -5.62 19.50 13.15
N PRO A 214 -5.13 18.39 13.74
CA PRO A 214 -5.48 18.03 15.11
C PRO A 214 -4.83 18.98 16.12
N PRO A 215 -5.62 19.66 17.00
CA PRO A 215 -5.09 20.61 17.99
C PRO A 215 -4.48 19.94 19.22
N VAL A 216 -4.79 18.66 19.50
CA VAL A 216 -4.25 17.93 20.65
C VAL A 216 -3.92 16.49 20.27
N GLU A 217 -2.99 15.91 21.02
CA GLU A 217 -2.59 14.50 20.93
C GLU A 217 -2.50 13.88 22.32
N ARG A 218 -2.79 12.58 22.45
CA ARG A 218 -2.62 11.76 23.65
C ARG A 218 -2.00 10.43 23.31
N ARG A 219 -1.10 9.94 24.17
CA ARG A 219 -0.32 8.71 24.01
C ARG A 219 -0.53 7.80 25.21
N ALA A 220 -0.67 6.50 24.98
CA ALA A 220 -0.70 5.48 26.02
C ALA A 220 -0.14 4.15 25.49
N GLY A 221 0.58 3.44 26.35
CA GLY A 221 1.05 2.09 26.09
C GLY A 221 0.47 1.11 27.09
N TYR A 222 0.15 -0.09 26.63
CA TYR A 222 -0.33 -1.20 27.48
C TYR A 222 0.44 -2.47 27.16
N ALA A 223 0.60 -3.32 28.17
CA ALA A 223 1.26 -4.61 28.05
C ALA A 223 0.29 -5.73 28.43
N PHE A 224 0.30 -6.81 27.65
CA PHE A 224 -0.55 -7.99 27.83
C PHE A 224 0.29 -9.25 27.92
N ASP A 225 -0.13 -10.21 28.74
CA ASP A 225 0.53 -11.52 28.88
C ASP A 225 0.34 -12.38 27.62
N THR A 226 -0.78 -12.21 26.90
CA THR A 226 -1.07 -12.91 25.65
C THR A 226 -1.46 -11.95 24.54
N PHE A 227 -1.10 -12.31 23.30
CA PHE A 227 -1.49 -11.54 22.11
C PHE A 227 -3.01 -11.52 21.92
N ALA A 228 -3.69 -12.62 22.29
CA ALA A 228 -5.14 -12.74 22.22
C ALA A 228 -5.86 -11.74 23.14
N ALA A 229 -5.35 -11.48 24.34
CA ALA A 229 -5.90 -10.46 25.25
C ALA A 229 -5.77 -9.06 24.63
N GLY A 230 -4.63 -8.76 24.03
CA GLY A 230 -4.44 -7.50 23.31
C GLY A 230 -5.36 -7.34 22.09
N ILE A 231 -5.56 -8.40 21.31
CA ILE A 231 -6.55 -8.43 20.20
C ILE A 231 -7.95 -8.11 20.72
N GLU A 232 -8.36 -8.72 21.83
CA GLU A 232 -9.68 -8.51 22.42
C GLU A 232 -9.87 -7.07 22.92
N ALA A 233 -8.84 -6.49 23.54
CA ALA A 233 -8.86 -5.08 23.95
C ALA A 233 -9.04 -4.14 22.74
N CYS A 234 -8.29 -4.36 21.67
CA CYS A 234 -8.44 -3.59 20.43
C CYS A 234 -9.85 -3.71 19.83
N ARG A 235 -10.34 -4.93 19.71
CA ARG A 235 -11.67 -5.22 19.15
C ARG A 235 -12.78 -4.54 19.95
N ARG A 236 -12.73 -4.63 21.30
CA ARG A 236 -13.74 -4.05 22.19
C ARG A 236 -13.70 -2.53 22.17
N THR A 237 -12.51 -1.93 22.12
CA THR A 237 -12.32 -0.48 21.94
C THR A 237 -13.07 0.00 20.69
N LEU A 238 -12.83 -0.61 19.56
CA LEU A 238 -13.44 -0.21 18.29
C LEU A 238 -14.94 -0.49 18.24
N ARG A 239 -15.40 -1.59 18.85
CA ARG A 239 -16.82 -1.93 18.97
C ARG A 239 -17.62 -0.89 19.75
N ARG A 240 -17.00 -0.20 20.71
CA ARG A 240 -17.61 0.93 21.45
C ARG A 240 -17.60 2.23 20.66
N GLY A 241 -17.04 2.25 19.44
CA GLY A 241 -16.95 3.42 18.59
C GLY A 241 -15.73 4.30 18.84
N ALA A 242 -14.85 3.96 19.78
CA ALA A 242 -13.59 4.64 19.98
C ALA A 242 -12.61 4.26 18.86
N ARG A 243 -12.11 5.27 18.12
CA ARG A 243 -11.21 5.10 16.98
C ARG A 243 -9.97 5.97 17.18
N PRO A 244 -9.02 5.56 18.03
CA PRO A 244 -7.77 6.28 18.16
C PRO A 244 -7.04 6.33 16.83
N ALA A 245 -6.21 7.34 16.61
CA ALA A 245 -5.48 7.50 15.34
C ALA A 245 -4.53 6.31 15.09
N VAL A 246 -3.87 5.84 16.15
CA VAL A 246 -3.00 4.66 16.14
C VAL A 246 -3.49 3.64 17.18
N LEU A 247 -3.61 2.38 16.76
CA LEU A 247 -3.93 1.24 17.62
C LEU A 247 -3.12 0.04 17.09
N ARG A 248 -1.90 -0.17 17.63
CA ARG A 248 -0.95 -1.15 17.12
C ARG A 248 -0.53 -2.12 18.23
N LEU A 249 -0.80 -3.40 18.03
CA LEU A 249 -0.48 -4.45 18.99
C LEU A 249 0.66 -5.31 18.45
N TYR A 250 1.77 -5.33 19.15
CA TYR A 250 2.97 -6.11 18.82
C TYR A 250 2.96 -7.43 19.58
N ASP A 251 3.29 -8.54 18.92
CA ASP A 251 3.52 -9.80 19.60
C ASP A 251 4.80 -9.75 20.45
N ARG A 252 5.02 -10.78 21.27
CA ARG A 252 6.16 -10.83 22.18
C ARG A 252 7.50 -10.71 21.46
N ALA A 253 7.65 -11.37 20.31
CA ALA A 253 8.92 -11.39 19.57
C ALA A 253 9.25 -9.98 19.02
N GLU A 254 8.26 -9.31 18.45
CA GLU A 254 8.45 -7.97 17.93
C GLU A 254 8.50 -6.89 19.03
N SER A 255 7.79 -7.09 20.15
CA SER A 255 7.88 -6.23 21.32
C SER A 255 9.28 -6.24 21.95
N GLU A 256 9.92 -7.42 22.02
CA GLU A 256 11.30 -7.53 22.50
C GLU A 256 12.26 -6.74 21.61
N GLN A 257 12.13 -6.88 20.29
CA GLN A 257 12.97 -6.17 19.32
C GLN A 257 12.73 -4.65 19.33
N SER A 258 11.44 -4.25 19.33
CA SER A 258 11.06 -2.84 19.15
C SER A 258 11.13 -2.04 20.45
N PHE A 259 10.82 -2.66 21.59
CA PHE A 259 10.67 -1.98 22.88
C PHE A 259 11.56 -2.56 23.99
N GLY A 260 12.27 -3.67 23.76
CA GLY A 260 13.05 -4.38 24.79
C GLY A 260 12.14 -4.99 25.88
N ARG A 261 10.92 -5.44 25.49
CA ARG A 261 9.91 -5.93 26.42
C ARG A 261 9.45 -7.34 26.05
N GLY A 262 9.45 -8.23 27.02
CA GLY A 262 8.97 -9.62 26.86
C GLY A 262 7.44 -9.79 26.96
N ASP A 263 6.68 -8.70 26.90
CA ASP A 263 5.22 -8.66 26.88
C ASP A 263 4.70 -8.47 25.46
N ASN A 264 3.37 -8.61 25.25
CA ASN A 264 2.73 -8.11 24.02
C ASN A 264 2.34 -6.64 24.24
N VAL A 265 2.91 -5.72 23.46
CA VAL A 265 2.78 -4.27 23.66
C VAL A 265 1.74 -3.67 22.72
N LEU A 266 0.78 -2.95 23.29
CA LEU A 266 -0.17 -2.12 22.55
C LEU A 266 0.29 -0.66 22.61
N VAL A 267 0.51 -0.07 21.45
CA VAL A 267 0.80 1.35 21.23
C VAL A 267 -0.49 2.04 20.83
N VAL A 268 -0.88 3.08 21.57
CA VAL A 268 -2.08 3.89 21.31
C VAL A 268 -1.72 5.36 21.24
N LEU A 269 -2.15 6.01 20.16
CA LEU A 269 -2.09 7.45 20.00
C LEU A 269 -3.43 7.93 19.47
N ASP A 270 -3.98 8.97 20.08
CA ASP A 270 -5.16 9.64 19.55
C ASP A 270 -4.93 11.15 19.42
N GLU A 271 -5.50 11.73 18.36
CA GLU A 271 -5.34 13.15 18.02
C GLU A 271 -6.67 13.73 17.54
N GLY A 272 -6.86 15.05 17.66
CA GLY A 272 -8.05 15.74 17.19
C GLY A 272 -8.68 16.65 18.25
N ASP A 273 -10.01 16.78 18.26
CA ASP A 273 -10.72 17.58 19.26
C ASP A 273 -10.47 17.08 20.68
N ARG A 274 -10.22 18.01 21.62
CA ARG A 274 -9.86 17.68 23.01
C ARG A 274 -10.89 16.82 23.74
N LEU A 275 -12.19 17.05 23.50
CA LEU A 275 -13.26 16.28 24.18
C LEU A 275 -13.36 14.88 23.59
N LEU A 276 -13.24 14.76 22.26
CA LEU A 276 -13.28 13.47 21.58
C LEU A 276 -12.06 12.62 21.94
N VAL A 277 -10.85 13.18 21.90
CA VAL A 277 -9.61 12.49 22.31
C VAL A 277 -9.71 12.02 23.76
N LYS A 278 -10.20 12.86 24.68
CA LYS A 278 -10.38 12.46 26.09
C LYS A 278 -11.34 11.27 26.22
N ALA A 279 -12.47 11.28 25.52
CA ALA A 279 -13.46 10.21 25.55
C ALA A 279 -12.91 8.92 24.93
N THR A 280 -12.25 9.01 23.78
CA THR A 280 -11.61 7.88 23.10
C THR A 280 -10.59 7.19 24.01
N MET A 281 -9.67 7.96 24.61
CA MET A 281 -8.63 7.41 25.48
C MET A 281 -9.19 6.81 26.77
N ALA A 282 -10.29 7.34 27.31
CA ALA A 282 -10.97 6.71 28.46
C ALA A 282 -11.56 5.34 28.10
N VAL A 283 -12.15 5.19 26.92
CA VAL A 283 -12.64 3.88 26.44
C VAL A 283 -11.48 2.91 26.24
N VAL A 284 -10.36 3.36 25.67
CA VAL A 284 -9.15 2.53 25.51
C VAL A 284 -8.67 2.00 26.85
N ASP A 285 -8.56 2.89 27.87
CA ASP A 285 -8.08 2.52 29.20
C ASP A 285 -9.00 1.49 29.88
N GLU A 286 -10.32 1.70 29.83
CA GLU A 286 -11.31 0.75 30.33
C GLU A 286 -11.21 -0.62 29.67
N GLU A 287 -11.12 -0.68 28.33
CA GLU A 287 -11.10 -1.95 27.60
C GLU A 287 -9.76 -2.69 27.72
N CYS A 288 -8.64 -1.96 27.79
CA CYS A 288 -7.34 -2.56 28.09
C CYS A 288 -7.32 -3.14 29.52
N SER A 289 -7.82 -2.39 30.50
CA SER A 289 -7.91 -2.88 31.89
C SER A 289 -8.83 -4.11 32.01
N ALA A 290 -9.97 -4.11 31.31
CA ALA A 290 -10.91 -5.24 31.32
C ALA A 290 -10.41 -6.48 30.59
N ALA A 291 -9.32 -6.38 29.82
CA ALA A 291 -8.59 -7.47 29.16
C ALA A 291 -7.27 -7.80 29.88
N ASP A 292 -7.16 -7.48 31.17
CA ASP A 292 -5.96 -7.71 32.01
C ASP A 292 -4.69 -6.98 31.48
N GLY A 293 -4.87 -5.92 30.71
CA GLY A 293 -3.79 -5.07 30.23
C GLY A 293 -3.24 -4.17 31.32
N ARG A 294 -1.92 -4.06 31.39
CA ARG A 294 -1.20 -3.18 32.33
C ARG A 294 -0.75 -1.93 31.62
N ALA A 295 -1.12 -0.75 32.11
CA ALA A 295 -0.61 0.51 31.58
C ALA A 295 0.93 0.59 31.79
N VAL A 296 1.67 0.92 30.73
CA VAL A 296 3.13 1.06 30.73
C VAL A 296 3.60 2.48 30.36
N GLY A 297 2.67 3.44 30.34
CA GLY A 297 2.95 4.84 30.04
C GLY A 297 3.08 5.14 28.54
N ALA A 298 3.64 6.29 28.20
CA ALA A 298 3.77 6.75 26.82
C ALA A 298 5.08 6.31 26.13
N GLU A 299 6.05 5.81 26.90
CA GLU A 299 7.39 5.50 26.38
C GLU A 299 7.38 4.60 25.13
N PRO A 300 6.59 3.49 25.03
CA PRO A 300 6.54 2.69 23.82
C PRO A 300 6.01 3.47 22.60
N VAL A 301 5.09 4.43 22.82
CA VAL A 301 4.57 5.30 21.75
C VAL A 301 5.64 6.27 21.28
N ASP A 302 6.38 6.88 22.22
CA ASP A 302 7.45 7.83 21.91
C ASP A 302 8.56 7.16 21.12
N ARG A 303 8.95 5.94 21.52
CA ARG A 303 9.92 5.13 20.81
C ARG A 303 9.43 4.74 19.42
N TRP A 304 8.18 4.32 19.29
CA TRP A 304 7.58 4.03 17.99
C TRP A 304 7.58 5.26 17.09
N LEU A 305 7.20 6.45 17.59
CA LEU A 305 7.20 7.70 16.82
C LEU A 305 8.60 8.08 16.32
N ALA A 306 9.64 7.83 17.13
CA ALA A 306 11.02 8.11 16.75
C ALA A 306 11.55 7.23 15.61
N HIS A 307 11.01 6.00 15.48
CA HIS A 307 11.51 4.98 14.55
C HIS A 307 10.51 4.54 13.47
N ARG A 308 9.29 5.11 13.46
CA ARG A 308 8.19 4.64 12.59
C ARG A 308 8.43 4.76 11.09
N ASP A 309 9.36 5.61 10.70
CA ASP A 309 9.72 5.84 9.29
C ASP A 309 11.05 5.11 8.92
N ASP A 310 11.71 4.45 9.88
CA ASP A 310 12.94 3.70 9.65
C ASP A 310 12.65 2.49 8.74
N THR A 311 13.53 2.27 7.78
CA THR A 311 13.50 1.09 6.91
C THR A 311 14.56 0.09 7.34
N PRO A 312 14.28 -1.23 7.31
CA PRO A 312 15.31 -2.24 7.61
C PRO A 312 16.51 -2.11 6.67
N ASP A 313 17.71 -2.38 7.19
CA ASP A 313 18.94 -2.49 6.38
C ASP A 313 18.93 -3.81 5.60
N LEU A 314 18.14 -3.85 4.50
CA LEU A 314 18.05 -5.02 3.63
C LEU A 314 19.37 -5.38 2.98
N GLU A 315 20.23 -4.39 2.70
CA GLU A 315 21.57 -4.63 2.14
C GLU A 315 22.49 -5.29 3.17
N GLY A 316 22.42 -4.86 4.43
CA GLY A 316 23.15 -5.49 5.54
C GLY A 316 22.73 -6.93 5.74
N LEU A 317 21.45 -7.22 5.66
CA LEU A 317 20.91 -8.59 5.70
C LEU A 317 21.38 -9.41 4.49
N ALA A 318 21.32 -8.85 3.29
CA ALA A 318 21.75 -9.53 2.06
C ALA A 318 23.24 -9.90 2.10
N ARG A 319 24.11 -9.03 2.63
CA ARG A 319 25.53 -9.35 2.86
C ARG A 319 25.76 -10.55 3.79
N GLN A 320 24.80 -10.84 4.66
CA GLN A 320 24.80 -12.01 5.55
C GLN A 320 24.11 -13.25 4.93
N GLY A 321 23.69 -13.17 3.66
CA GLY A 321 22.93 -14.20 2.98
C GLY A 321 21.50 -14.35 3.52
N ILE A 322 20.96 -13.30 4.14
CA ILE A 322 19.60 -13.28 4.69
C ILE A 322 18.72 -12.43 3.78
N VAL A 323 17.56 -12.96 3.43
CA VAL A 323 16.49 -12.23 2.76
C VAL A 323 15.41 -11.91 3.80
N GLY A 324 15.07 -10.65 3.94
CA GLY A 324 13.98 -10.19 4.81
C GLY A 324 12.83 -9.61 3.98
N ASP A 325 11.60 -9.84 4.42
CA ASP A 325 10.41 -9.23 3.83
C ASP A 325 9.29 -9.10 4.87
N THR A 326 8.22 -8.47 4.45
CA THR A 326 7.03 -8.26 5.27
C THR A 326 5.78 -8.62 4.48
N MET A 327 4.86 -9.33 5.15
CA MET A 327 3.55 -9.68 4.62
C MET A 327 2.49 -8.95 5.44
N GLU A 328 1.68 -8.15 4.79
CA GLU A 328 0.54 -7.48 5.42
C GLU A 328 -0.77 -8.08 4.93
N VAL A 329 -1.47 -8.73 5.81
CA VAL A 329 -2.69 -9.46 5.52
C VAL A 329 -3.84 -8.90 6.36
N ALA A 330 -5.07 -9.14 5.96
CA ALA A 330 -6.22 -8.68 6.73
C ALA A 330 -7.19 -9.81 7.00
N ALA A 331 -7.84 -9.76 8.16
CA ALA A 331 -8.87 -10.72 8.52
C ALA A 331 -9.94 -10.08 9.43
N PRO A 332 -11.16 -10.62 9.43
CA PRO A 332 -12.14 -10.26 10.45
C PRO A 332 -11.65 -10.65 11.84
N TRP A 333 -12.14 -9.95 12.87
CA TRP A 333 -11.70 -10.17 14.26
C TRP A 333 -11.81 -11.63 14.70
N SER A 334 -12.83 -12.35 14.24
CA SER A 334 -13.05 -13.76 14.58
C SER A 334 -11.97 -14.72 14.07
N ALA A 335 -11.28 -14.36 12.99
CA ALA A 335 -10.23 -15.17 12.38
C ALA A 335 -8.80 -14.70 12.77
N LEU A 336 -8.65 -13.46 13.26
CA LEU A 336 -7.36 -12.80 13.41
C LEU A 336 -6.38 -13.54 14.32
N GLY A 337 -6.85 -14.09 15.46
CA GLY A 337 -6.00 -14.83 16.38
C GLY A 337 -5.47 -16.14 15.78
N GLY A 338 -6.35 -16.90 15.09
CA GLY A 338 -5.95 -18.10 14.35
C GLY A 338 -5.00 -17.77 13.19
N LEU A 339 -5.29 -16.71 12.44
CA LEU A 339 -4.44 -16.24 11.35
C LEU A 339 -3.02 -15.92 11.85
N HIS A 340 -2.89 -15.16 12.95
CA HIS A 340 -1.59 -14.88 13.58
C HIS A 340 -0.83 -16.16 13.88
N GLN A 341 -1.44 -17.07 14.66
CA GLN A 341 -0.79 -18.30 15.09
C GLN A 341 -0.33 -19.17 13.91
N HIS A 342 -1.22 -19.40 12.93
CA HIS A 342 -0.92 -20.27 11.81
C HIS A 342 0.09 -19.67 10.84
N THR A 343 -0.01 -18.36 10.55
CA THR A 343 0.93 -17.71 9.62
C THR A 343 2.34 -17.69 10.21
N VAL A 344 2.49 -17.25 11.47
CA VAL A 344 3.81 -17.19 12.13
C VAL A 344 4.41 -18.60 12.26
N SER A 345 3.62 -19.61 12.69
CA SER A 345 4.12 -20.97 12.83
C SER A 345 4.46 -21.64 11.49
N SER A 346 3.70 -21.36 10.42
CA SER A 346 3.99 -21.90 9.09
C SER A 346 5.31 -21.36 8.54
N VAL A 347 5.58 -20.05 8.71
CA VAL A 347 6.86 -19.46 8.32
C VAL A 347 8.00 -19.99 9.19
N ALA A 348 7.80 -20.08 10.51
CA ALA A 348 8.82 -20.60 11.44
C ALA A 348 9.23 -22.05 11.13
N ALA A 349 8.32 -22.86 10.58
CA ALA A 349 8.57 -24.23 10.21
C ALA A 349 9.38 -24.40 8.91
N VAL A 350 9.52 -23.36 8.11
CA VAL A 350 10.30 -23.43 6.86
C VAL A 350 11.79 -23.52 7.18
N PRO A 351 12.51 -24.56 6.70
CA PRO A 351 13.94 -24.68 6.93
C PRO A 351 14.72 -23.46 6.45
N GLY A 352 15.59 -22.93 7.29
CA GLY A 352 16.35 -21.73 6.98
C GLY A 352 15.71 -20.42 7.46
N THR A 353 14.52 -20.47 8.06
CA THR A 353 13.93 -19.30 8.74
C THR A 353 14.84 -18.87 9.90
N VAL A 354 15.19 -17.59 9.91
CA VAL A 354 16.02 -16.96 10.95
C VAL A 354 15.14 -16.26 11.98
N TRP A 355 14.05 -15.62 11.50
CA TRP A 355 13.17 -14.85 12.36
C TRP A 355 11.78 -14.68 11.74
N THR A 356 10.76 -14.61 12.60
CA THR A 356 9.41 -14.21 12.26
C THR A 356 8.71 -13.65 13.47
N SER A 357 7.90 -12.61 13.27
CA SER A 357 7.07 -11.94 14.27
C SER A 357 5.86 -11.33 13.62
N ALA A 358 4.93 -10.81 14.41
CA ALA A 358 3.79 -10.09 13.86
C ALA A 358 3.26 -8.99 14.78
N HIS A 359 2.62 -7.98 14.15
CA HIS A 359 1.84 -7.00 14.87
C HIS A 359 0.52 -6.69 14.15
N VAL A 360 -0.51 -6.32 14.90
CA VAL A 360 -1.68 -5.64 14.35
C VAL A 360 -1.27 -4.21 14.04
N SER A 361 -1.26 -3.82 12.76
CA SER A 361 -0.78 -2.51 12.33
C SER A 361 -1.90 -1.50 12.09
N HIS A 362 -3.07 -1.97 11.67
CA HIS A 362 -4.26 -1.19 11.35
C HIS A 362 -5.49 -1.93 11.83
N ALA A 363 -6.38 -1.25 12.53
CA ALA A 363 -7.53 -1.88 13.15
C ALA A 363 -8.82 -1.13 12.82
N TYR A 364 -9.87 -1.87 12.45
CA TYR A 364 -11.16 -1.36 12.00
C TYR A 364 -12.30 -2.02 12.76
N GLY A 365 -13.53 -1.56 12.56
CA GLY A 365 -14.70 -2.09 13.27
C GLY A 365 -14.96 -3.59 13.05
N ASP A 366 -14.64 -4.10 11.87
CA ASP A 366 -14.92 -5.47 11.41
C ASP A 366 -13.70 -6.39 11.37
N GLY A 367 -12.48 -5.86 11.45
CA GLY A 367 -11.26 -6.65 11.39
C GLY A 367 -10.00 -5.81 11.51
N ALA A 368 -8.86 -6.42 11.26
CA ALA A 368 -7.57 -5.75 11.34
C ALA A 368 -6.55 -6.29 10.33
N CYS A 369 -5.53 -5.47 10.08
CA CYS A 369 -4.33 -5.88 9.38
C CYS A 369 -3.34 -6.54 10.34
N LEU A 370 -2.90 -7.73 10.00
CA LEU A 370 -1.76 -8.40 10.61
C LEU A 370 -0.53 -8.19 9.72
N TYR A 371 0.48 -7.56 10.25
CA TYR A 371 1.75 -7.34 9.60
C TYR A 371 2.74 -8.39 10.09
N VAL A 372 3.17 -9.27 9.21
CA VAL A 372 4.08 -10.37 9.54
C VAL A 372 5.44 -10.05 8.96
N SER A 373 6.44 -9.99 9.80
CA SER A 373 7.84 -9.85 9.41
C SER A 373 8.48 -11.22 9.33
N LEU A 374 9.28 -11.44 8.28
CA LEU A 374 9.93 -12.73 8.04
C LEU A 374 11.35 -12.55 7.50
N ALA A 375 12.27 -13.39 7.95
CA ALA A 375 13.65 -13.39 7.48
C ALA A 375 14.21 -14.82 7.46
N GLY A 376 14.99 -15.13 6.42
CA GLY A 376 15.61 -16.45 6.29
C GLY A 376 16.72 -16.48 5.25
N ARG A 377 17.31 -17.65 5.00
CA ARG A 377 18.53 -17.81 4.22
C ARG A 377 18.24 -18.26 2.79
N GLY A 378 18.63 -17.42 1.85
CA GLY A 378 18.63 -17.71 0.41
C GLY A 378 17.29 -17.43 -0.30
N PRO A 379 17.32 -17.32 -1.64
CA PRO A 379 16.14 -17.01 -2.45
C PRO A 379 15.10 -18.14 -2.46
N ASP A 380 15.51 -19.41 -2.39
CA ASP A 380 14.59 -20.55 -2.35
C ASP A 380 13.76 -20.57 -1.06
N TRP A 381 14.39 -20.18 0.05
CA TRP A 381 13.68 -19.98 1.31
C TRP A 381 12.58 -18.93 1.14
N TYR A 382 12.89 -17.82 0.46
CA TYR A 382 11.93 -16.73 0.27
C TYR A 382 10.64 -17.22 -0.41
N VAL A 383 10.77 -17.97 -1.51
CA VAL A 383 9.61 -18.52 -2.22
C VAL A 383 8.81 -19.47 -1.34
N THR A 384 9.50 -20.40 -0.66
CA THR A 384 8.88 -21.39 0.23
C THR A 384 8.16 -20.74 1.43
N ALA A 385 8.77 -19.72 2.04
CA ALA A 385 8.19 -18.97 3.15
C ALA A 385 6.93 -18.21 2.72
N TRP A 386 6.96 -17.57 1.53
CA TRP A 386 5.77 -16.92 0.97
C TRP A 386 4.65 -17.91 0.64
N ASP A 387 4.96 -19.09 0.09
CA ASP A 387 3.97 -20.15 -0.18
C ASP A 387 3.33 -20.65 1.11
N ALA A 388 4.14 -20.91 2.14
CA ALA A 388 3.65 -21.35 3.45
C ALA A 388 2.74 -20.28 4.10
N ALA A 389 3.18 -19.01 4.10
CA ALA A 389 2.43 -17.92 4.68
C ALA A 389 1.12 -17.62 3.91
N ALA A 390 1.19 -17.52 2.58
CA ALA A 390 0.00 -17.28 1.74
C ALA A 390 -1.00 -18.44 1.85
N GLY A 391 -0.53 -19.69 1.89
CA GLY A 391 -1.35 -20.87 2.12
C GLY A 391 -2.09 -20.80 3.46
N ALA A 392 -1.40 -20.42 4.54
CA ALA A 392 -2.01 -20.24 5.85
C ALA A 392 -3.06 -19.13 5.85
N VAL A 393 -2.76 -17.98 5.21
CA VAL A 393 -3.69 -16.84 5.07
C VAL A 393 -4.97 -17.25 4.36
N LEU A 394 -4.86 -17.91 3.20
CA LEU A 394 -6.01 -18.31 2.40
C LEU A 394 -6.85 -19.38 3.12
N ALA A 395 -6.21 -20.36 3.79
CA ALA A 395 -6.91 -21.39 4.56
C ALA A 395 -7.73 -20.82 5.72
N HIS A 396 -7.36 -19.65 6.26
CA HIS A 396 -8.06 -18.98 7.35
C HIS A 396 -8.96 -17.83 6.89
N GLY A 397 -9.24 -17.72 5.60
CA GLY A 397 -10.13 -16.68 5.04
C GLY A 397 -9.57 -15.27 5.13
N GLY A 398 -8.25 -15.13 5.25
CA GLY A 398 -7.58 -13.84 5.24
C GLY A 398 -7.38 -13.27 3.82
N ALA A 399 -7.27 -11.96 3.70
CA ALA A 399 -6.88 -11.28 2.47
C ALA A 399 -5.35 -11.25 2.34
N LEU A 400 -4.84 -11.56 1.14
CA LEU A 400 -3.39 -11.64 0.84
C LEU A 400 -2.64 -10.30 0.94
N SER A 401 -3.35 -9.20 0.90
CA SER A 401 -2.78 -7.86 1.03
C SER A 401 -3.78 -6.92 1.65
N HIS A 402 -3.28 -6.12 2.58
CA HIS A 402 -4.03 -5.01 3.15
C HIS A 402 -3.70 -3.68 2.44
N HIS A 403 -2.42 -3.43 2.12
CA HIS A 403 -2.00 -2.12 1.62
C HIS A 403 -0.73 -2.07 0.74
N HIS A 404 0.07 -3.13 0.63
CA HIS A 404 1.23 -3.14 -0.26
C HIS A 404 0.86 -3.41 -1.73
N GLY A 405 -0.36 -3.88 -1.97
CA GLY A 405 -0.79 -4.37 -3.28
C GLY A 405 -0.38 -5.83 -3.52
N ILE A 406 -0.59 -6.27 -4.74
CA ILE A 406 -0.31 -7.62 -5.22
C ILE A 406 0.99 -7.66 -6.03
N GLY A 407 1.13 -6.74 -6.97
CA GLY A 407 2.28 -6.63 -7.87
C GLY A 407 2.61 -7.93 -8.58
N LEU A 408 3.91 -8.24 -8.61
CA LEU A 408 4.46 -9.54 -9.03
C LEU A 408 4.51 -10.54 -7.87
N ALA A 409 4.88 -10.06 -6.68
CA ALA A 409 5.17 -10.91 -5.53
C ALA A 409 4.02 -11.85 -5.16
N LYS A 410 2.79 -11.36 -5.26
CA LYS A 410 1.58 -12.09 -4.85
C LYS A 410 0.69 -12.51 -6.05
N ALA A 411 1.08 -12.17 -7.30
CA ALA A 411 0.25 -12.36 -8.49
C ALA A 411 -0.22 -13.82 -8.66
N ARG A 412 0.64 -14.81 -8.37
CA ARG A 412 0.32 -16.24 -8.48
C ARG A 412 -0.77 -16.73 -7.52
N PHE A 413 -1.00 -16.02 -6.42
CA PHE A 413 -2.02 -16.38 -5.43
C PHE A 413 -3.37 -15.71 -5.70
N LEU A 414 -3.40 -14.62 -6.47
CA LEU A 414 -4.61 -13.81 -6.64
C LEU A 414 -5.77 -14.56 -7.31
N PRO A 415 -5.54 -15.40 -8.35
CA PRO A 415 -6.61 -16.22 -8.93
C PRO A 415 -7.27 -17.16 -7.90
N ILE A 416 -6.47 -17.72 -6.98
CA ILE A 416 -6.98 -18.58 -5.91
C ILE A 416 -7.80 -17.75 -4.91
N ALA A 417 -7.27 -16.59 -4.49
CA ALA A 417 -7.92 -15.71 -3.53
C ALA A 417 -9.27 -15.15 -4.03
N LEU A 418 -9.36 -14.79 -5.29
CA LEU A 418 -10.56 -14.20 -5.89
C LEU A 418 -11.52 -15.23 -6.51
N GLY A 419 -11.04 -16.44 -6.83
CA GLY A 419 -11.85 -17.45 -7.50
C GLY A 419 -12.48 -16.91 -8.80
N ALA A 420 -13.79 -17.11 -8.98
CA ALA A 420 -14.51 -16.66 -10.18
C ALA A 420 -14.44 -15.13 -10.41
N ALA A 421 -14.29 -14.32 -9.35
CA ALA A 421 -14.18 -12.87 -9.47
C ALA A 421 -12.90 -12.43 -10.22
N HIS A 422 -11.84 -13.24 -10.20
CA HIS A 422 -10.64 -12.96 -11.00
C HIS A 422 -10.93 -12.97 -12.51
N GLY A 423 -11.83 -13.86 -12.97
CA GLY A 423 -12.31 -13.86 -14.36
C GLY A 423 -13.01 -12.56 -14.75
N VAL A 424 -13.85 -12.03 -13.85
CA VAL A 424 -14.51 -10.73 -14.05
C VAL A 424 -13.49 -9.59 -14.14
N LEU A 425 -12.47 -9.59 -13.27
CA LEU A 425 -11.39 -8.58 -13.35
C LEU A 425 -10.65 -8.67 -14.68
N ALA A 426 -10.39 -9.88 -15.18
CA ALA A 426 -9.79 -10.09 -16.50
C ALA A 426 -10.68 -9.58 -17.65
N ASP A 427 -12.01 -9.71 -17.54
CA ASP A 427 -12.96 -9.16 -18.52
C ASP A 427 -12.93 -7.63 -18.52
N VAL A 428 -12.90 -7.00 -17.34
CA VAL A 428 -12.76 -5.55 -17.21
C VAL A 428 -11.42 -5.08 -17.83
N LYS A 429 -10.32 -5.78 -17.55
CA LYS A 429 -9.02 -5.49 -18.18
C LYS A 429 -9.12 -5.52 -19.70
N ARG A 430 -9.70 -6.56 -20.29
CA ARG A 430 -9.86 -6.68 -21.76
C ARG A 430 -10.74 -5.57 -22.34
N ALA A 431 -11.75 -5.12 -21.60
CA ALA A 431 -12.64 -4.05 -22.05
C ALA A 431 -11.95 -2.67 -22.08
N LEU A 432 -11.07 -2.38 -21.09
CA LEU A 432 -10.39 -1.08 -20.96
C LEU A 432 -9.03 -1.05 -21.66
N ASP A 433 -8.39 -2.19 -21.83
CA ASP A 433 -7.09 -2.34 -22.46
C ASP A 433 -7.05 -3.61 -23.32
N PRO A 434 -7.71 -3.58 -24.48
CA PRO A 434 -7.80 -4.75 -25.36
C PRO A 434 -6.45 -5.21 -25.95
N ALA A 435 -5.45 -4.31 -26.01
CA ALA A 435 -4.10 -4.65 -26.43
C ALA A 435 -3.25 -5.27 -25.30
N GLY A 436 -3.71 -5.16 -24.05
CA GLY A 436 -3.03 -5.69 -22.87
C GLY A 436 -1.70 -5.00 -22.54
N VAL A 437 -1.52 -3.75 -22.95
CA VAL A 437 -0.25 -3.04 -22.83
C VAL A 437 -0.03 -2.42 -21.43
N LEU A 438 -1.11 -2.13 -20.68
CA LEU A 438 -1.03 -1.48 -19.38
C LEU A 438 -0.54 -2.44 -18.30
N ASN A 439 0.64 -2.19 -17.79
CA ASN A 439 1.30 -2.89 -16.68
C ASN A 439 1.17 -4.42 -16.73
N PRO A 440 1.58 -5.07 -17.85
CA PRO A 440 1.44 -6.51 -18.01
C PRO A 440 2.23 -7.28 -16.95
N GLY A 441 1.83 -8.54 -16.69
CA GLY A 441 2.43 -9.41 -15.67
C GLY A 441 2.00 -9.15 -14.23
N LYS A 442 1.09 -8.17 -13.98
CA LYS A 442 0.61 -7.81 -12.64
C LYS A 442 -0.78 -8.39 -12.37
N LEU A 443 -1.13 -8.52 -11.08
CA LEU A 443 -2.44 -9.00 -10.61
C LEU A 443 -2.85 -10.38 -11.16
N GLY A 444 -1.91 -11.19 -11.68
CA GLY A 444 -2.22 -12.47 -12.32
C GLY A 444 -3.16 -12.37 -13.52
N LEU A 445 -3.25 -11.19 -14.14
CA LEU A 445 -4.10 -10.92 -15.29
C LEU A 445 -3.52 -11.53 -16.58
N PRO A 446 -4.35 -11.75 -17.61
CA PRO A 446 -3.86 -12.20 -18.92
C PRO A 446 -2.77 -11.28 -19.47
N ASP A 447 -1.67 -11.86 -19.93
CA ASP A 447 -0.47 -11.17 -20.38
C ASP A 447 -0.13 -11.58 -21.82
N PRO A 448 -0.29 -10.66 -22.80
CA PRO A 448 -0.01 -10.95 -24.20
C PRO A 448 1.50 -11.01 -24.53
N PHE A 449 2.37 -10.56 -23.59
CA PHE A 449 3.83 -10.54 -23.77
C PHE A 449 4.52 -11.78 -23.24
N GLY A 450 3.74 -12.72 -22.68
CA GLY A 450 4.22 -14.00 -22.17
C GLY A 450 4.38 -14.05 -20.66
N PRO A 451 4.74 -15.22 -20.12
CA PRO A 451 4.85 -15.42 -18.68
C PRO A 451 6.01 -14.62 -18.11
N VAL A 452 5.80 -14.03 -16.94
CA VAL A 452 6.87 -13.45 -16.13
C VAL A 452 7.60 -14.57 -15.40
N ALA A 453 8.94 -14.57 -15.45
CA ALA A 453 9.79 -15.56 -14.77
C ALA A 453 9.86 -15.28 -13.24
N TRP A 454 8.73 -15.44 -12.57
CA TRP A 454 8.63 -15.34 -11.13
C TRP A 454 7.52 -16.24 -10.57
N PRO A 455 7.78 -17.07 -9.53
CA PRO A 455 9.13 -17.34 -9.02
C PRO A 455 10.04 -17.90 -10.10
N ALA A 456 11.35 -17.66 -10.02
CA ALA A 456 12.31 -18.28 -10.90
C ALA A 456 12.21 -19.80 -10.71
N GLY A 457 11.94 -20.54 -11.81
CA GLY A 457 11.84 -21.97 -11.83
C GLY A 457 13.21 -22.64 -11.66
#